data_aba57c6f38b0162e94d1e4329e2a40bf
#
_entry.id   aba57c6f38b0162e94d1e4329e2a40bf
#
_cell.length_a   1.000
_cell.length_b   1.000
_cell.length_c   1.000
_cell.angle_alpha   90.00
_cell.angle_beta   90.00
_cell.angle_gamma   90.00
#
_symmetry.space_group_name_H-M   'P 1'
#
loop_
_entity.id
_entity.type
_entity.pdbx_description
1 polymer ?
#
loop_
_entity_poly.entity_id
_entity_poly.type
_entity_poly.pdbx_seq_one_letter_code
_entity_poly.pdbx_strand_id
1 'polypeptide(L)'
;MTNVRWDWTGHGGQQNVVALDGTFDSGRTNAQSGTMYHYFFEEPGEYRYVSEPHRDDGMKGAIIVKEPPSSGNATVDEWLAAASNFDGTIADRTDTDTATVTAGVEGNGGEFAFGPPALKVSTETTVRWEWTGEGGPHNIVSKGDGPLNSELVAEEGNTYEHTFAETGTYLYSCKPHKGLGMRGAVVVE
;
A
#
# COMPACT_ATOMS: atom_id res chain seq x y z
N MET A 1 4.86 -11.06 -4.16
CA MET A 1 5.40 -11.23 -5.54
C MET A 1 5.42 -9.86 -6.22
N THR A 2 6.60 -9.32 -6.54
CA THR A 2 6.80 -7.99 -7.14
C THR A 2 7.22 -8.18 -8.60
N ASN A 3 6.47 -7.56 -9.53
CA ASN A 3 6.83 -7.58 -10.95
C ASN A 3 7.62 -6.32 -11.31
N VAL A 4 8.81 -6.49 -11.88
CA VAL A 4 9.61 -5.41 -12.44
C VAL A 4 9.70 -5.59 -13.95
N ARG A 5 9.51 -4.49 -14.68
CA ARG A 5 9.62 -4.43 -16.13
C ARG A 5 10.75 -3.49 -16.53
N TRP A 6 11.63 -3.95 -17.40
CA TRP A 6 12.63 -3.12 -18.09
C TRP A 6 12.19 -2.88 -19.51
N ASP A 7 12.21 -1.63 -19.93
CA ASP A 7 11.84 -1.20 -21.27
C ASP A 7 13.08 -0.64 -21.98
N TRP A 8 13.33 -1.11 -23.20
CA TRP A 8 14.39 -0.59 -24.05
C TRP A 8 13.93 0.67 -24.78
N THR A 9 14.65 1.76 -24.58
CA THR A 9 14.35 3.06 -25.20
C THR A 9 14.84 3.16 -26.65
N GLY A 10 15.70 2.24 -27.08
CA GLY A 10 16.34 2.27 -28.39
C GLY A 10 17.61 3.13 -28.45
N HIS A 11 18.04 3.67 -27.31
CA HIS A 11 19.26 4.48 -27.23
C HIS A 11 20.39 3.73 -26.53
N GLY A 12 21.67 4.14 -26.81
CA GLY A 12 22.84 3.59 -26.11
C GLY A 12 23.34 2.24 -26.62
N GLY A 13 22.84 1.74 -27.75
CA GLY A 13 23.33 0.50 -28.38
C GLY A 13 22.73 -0.78 -27.82
N GLN A 14 23.46 -1.88 -27.96
CA GLN A 14 23.05 -3.23 -27.53
C GLN A 14 23.10 -3.35 -26.00
N GLN A 15 22.02 -3.71 -25.38
CA GLN A 15 21.90 -3.82 -23.91
C GLN A 15 21.18 -5.11 -23.50
N ASN A 16 21.49 -5.60 -22.31
CA ASN A 16 20.74 -6.64 -21.62
C ASN A 16 20.61 -6.28 -20.13
N VAL A 17 19.87 -7.10 -19.39
CA VAL A 17 19.69 -6.98 -17.94
C VAL A 17 20.03 -8.32 -17.32
N VAL A 18 21.17 -8.39 -16.62
CA VAL A 18 21.70 -9.63 -16.02
C VAL A 18 21.98 -9.42 -14.54
N ALA A 19 21.36 -10.22 -13.69
CA ALA A 19 21.62 -10.21 -12.27
C ALA A 19 23.02 -10.74 -11.96
N LEU A 20 23.73 -10.11 -11.01
CA LEU A 20 25.09 -10.52 -10.64
C LEU A 20 25.15 -11.88 -9.92
N ASP A 21 24.03 -12.27 -9.30
CA ASP A 21 23.84 -13.55 -8.61
C ASP A 21 23.20 -14.64 -9.50
N GLY A 22 22.89 -14.31 -10.75
CA GLY A 22 22.25 -15.23 -11.69
C GLY A 22 20.74 -15.40 -11.52
N THR A 23 20.09 -14.63 -10.65
CA THR A 23 18.64 -14.73 -10.38
C THR A 23 17.81 -14.48 -11.63
N PHE A 24 18.21 -13.52 -12.49
CA PHE A 24 17.53 -13.23 -13.73
C PHE A 24 18.51 -12.83 -14.84
N ASP A 25 18.08 -13.09 -16.08
CA ASP A 25 18.81 -12.74 -17.28
C ASP A 25 17.82 -12.48 -18.42
N SER A 26 17.88 -11.31 -19.04
CA SER A 26 17.06 -10.98 -20.21
C SER A 26 17.53 -11.64 -21.51
N GLY A 27 18.61 -12.43 -21.45
CA GLY A 27 19.19 -13.13 -22.57
C GLY A 27 20.02 -12.23 -23.48
N ARG A 28 19.86 -12.44 -24.80
CA ARG A 28 20.66 -11.72 -25.79
C ARG A 28 20.48 -10.21 -25.71
N THR A 29 21.58 -9.47 -25.93
CA THR A 29 21.55 -8.02 -26.01
C THR A 29 20.61 -7.53 -27.11
N ASN A 30 19.92 -6.42 -26.86
CA ASN A 30 18.98 -5.81 -27.79
C ASN A 30 19.12 -4.28 -27.77
N ALA A 31 18.94 -3.64 -28.93
CA ALA A 31 18.95 -2.19 -29.10
C ALA A 31 17.60 -1.63 -29.57
N GLN A 32 16.59 -2.48 -29.75
CA GLN A 32 15.31 -2.08 -30.34
C GLN A 32 14.42 -1.43 -29.28
N SER A 33 13.93 -0.21 -29.58
CA SER A 33 12.92 0.47 -28.77
C SER A 33 11.63 -0.37 -28.67
N GLY A 34 11.03 -0.40 -27.47
CA GLY A 34 9.83 -1.18 -27.19
C GLY A 34 10.09 -2.66 -26.85
N THR A 35 11.35 -3.12 -26.87
CA THR A 35 11.68 -4.41 -26.27
C THR A 35 11.44 -4.34 -24.77
N MET A 36 10.89 -5.40 -24.20
CA MET A 36 10.54 -5.49 -22.76
C MET A 36 11.08 -6.79 -22.18
N TYR A 37 11.52 -6.72 -20.93
CA TYR A 37 11.85 -7.87 -20.11
C TYR A 37 11.12 -7.74 -18.76
N HIS A 38 10.53 -8.83 -18.29
CA HIS A 38 9.80 -8.90 -17.02
C HIS A 38 10.44 -9.96 -16.13
N TYR A 39 10.54 -9.64 -14.84
CA TYR A 39 10.90 -10.62 -13.82
C TYR A 39 10.03 -10.46 -12.57
N PHE A 40 9.59 -11.58 -12.02
CA PHE A 40 8.78 -11.66 -10.80
C PHE A 40 9.65 -12.07 -9.63
N PHE A 41 9.85 -11.16 -8.69
CA PHE A 41 10.60 -11.42 -7.47
C PHE A 41 9.66 -12.07 -6.44
N GLU A 42 10.04 -13.24 -5.95
CA GLU A 42 9.29 -14.00 -4.93
C GLU A 42 9.83 -13.73 -3.53
N GLU A 43 11.14 -13.58 -3.39
CA GLU A 43 11.83 -13.40 -2.13
C GLU A 43 12.26 -11.93 -1.92
N PRO A 44 12.21 -11.43 -0.68
CA PRO A 44 12.84 -10.16 -0.31
C PRO A 44 14.36 -10.22 -0.50
N GLY A 45 14.95 -9.11 -0.89
CA GLY A 45 16.39 -9.08 -1.09
C GLY A 45 16.86 -7.89 -1.91
N GLU A 46 18.18 -7.77 -2.05
CA GLU A 46 18.85 -6.82 -2.93
C GLU A 46 19.41 -7.56 -4.14
N TYR A 47 18.85 -7.26 -5.32
CA TYR A 47 19.22 -7.86 -6.59
C TYR A 47 19.97 -6.85 -7.45
N ARG A 48 21.29 -6.99 -7.51
CA ARG A 48 22.14 -6.12 -8.33
C ARG A 48 22.25 -6.67 -9.74
N TYR A 49 22.16 -5.79 -10.73
CA TYR A 49 22.24 -6.18 -12.13
C TYR A 49 23.09 -5.21 -12.96
N VAL A 50 23.50 -5.67 -14.12
CA VAL A 50 24.30 -4.90 -15.09
C VAL A 50 23.75 -5.10 -16.51
N SER A 51 24.11 -4.18 -17.40
CA SER A 51 24.17 -4.50 -18.83
C SER A 51 25.57 -4.99 -19.15
N GLU A 52 25.71 -6.24 -19.60
CA GLU A 52 27.04 -6.82 -19.85
C GLU A 52 27.88 -6.03 -20.82
N PRO A 53 27.35 -5.57 -22.01
CA PRO A 53 28.12 -4.77 -22.93
C PRO A 53 28.61 -3.44 -22.37
N HIS A 54 27.91 -2.88 -21.39
CA HIS A 54 28.19 -1.55 -20.81
C HIS A 54 28.54 -1.60 -19.31
N ARG A 55 28.99 -2.76 -18.85
CA ARG A 55 29.37 -2.98 -17.45
C ARG A 55 30.48 -2.04 -17.00
N ASP A 56 31.49 -1.88 -17.85
CA ASP A 56 32.66 -1.04 -17.59
C ASP A 56 32.34 0.46 -17.75
N ASP A 57 31.33 0.79 -18.53
CA ASP A 57 30.77 2.14 -18.67
C ASP A 57 29.88 2.54 -17.46
N GLY A 58 29.67 1.62 -16.51
CA GLY A 58 28.92 1.87 -15.30
C GLY A 58 27.40 1.65 -15.44
N MET A 59 26.92 0.96 -16.48
CA MET A 59 25.49 0.62 -16.62
C MET A 59 25.10 -0.51 -15.67
N LYS A 60 24.69 -0.12 -14.47
CA LYS A 60 24.35 -1.00 -13.33
C LYS A 60 23.08 -0.49 -12.65
N GLY A 61 22.39 -1.40 -12.01
CA GLY A 61 21.23 -1.08 -11.20
C GLY A 61 21.05 -2.07 -10.04
N ALA A 62 20.12 -1.75 -9.16
CA ALA A 62 19.69 -2.64 -8.10
C ALA A 62 18.17 -2.58 -7.93
N ILE A 63 17.58 -3.73 -7.63
CA ILE A 63 16.19 -3.85 -7.19
C ILE A 63 16.22 -4.27 -5.73
N ILE A 64 15.53 -3.52 -4.88
CA ILE A 64 15.35 -3.84 -3.47
C ILE A 64 13.90 -4.31 -3.29
N VAL A 65 13.75 -5.59 -3.02
CA VAL A 65 12.46 -6.20 -2.68
C VAL A 65 12.37 -6.28 -1.16
N LYS A 66 11.36 -5.61 -0.60
CA LYS A 66 11.10 -5.61 0.85
C LYS A 66 10.03 -6.63 1.18
N GLU A 67 10.11 -7.20 2.37
CA GLU A 67 8.96 -7.91 2.93
C GLU A 67 7.78 -6.96 3.07
N PRO A 68 6.54 -7.42 2.75
CA PRO A 68 5.37 -6.62 3.04
C PRO A 68 5.26 -6.40 4.55
N PRO A 69 4.76 -5.24 4.99
CA PRO A 69 4.50 -4.99 6.39
C PRO A 69 3.56 -6.05 6.97
N SER A 70 3.82 -6.50 8.20
CA SER A 70 2.97 -7.46 8.89
C SER A 70 2.69 -7.02 10.32
N SER A 71 1.40 -7.02 10.68
CA SER A 71 0.91 -6.72 12.03
C SER A 71 0.72 -7.98 12.88
N GLY A 72 0.90 -9.15 12.30
CA GLY A 72 0.53 -10.43 12.90
C GLY A 72 -0.96 -10.79 12.75
N ASN A 73 -1.77 -9.89 12.17
CA ASN A 73 -3.16 -10.16 11.79
C ASN A 73 -3.26 -10.28 10.26
N ALA A 74 -3.28 -11.51 9.77
CA ALA A 74 -3.25 -11.79 8.33
C ALA A 74 -4.40 -11.11 7.55
N THR A 75 -5.59 -10.95 8.17
CA THR A 75 -6.74 -10.30 7.55
C THR A 75 -6.49 -8.79 7.34
N VAL A 76 -5.88 -8.13 8.33
CA VAL A 76 -5.48 -6.72 8.25
C VAL A 76 -4.36 -6.55 7.22
N ASP A 77 -3.33 -7.40 7.30
CA ASP A 77 -2.14 -7.34 6.43
C ASP A 77 -2.52 -7.49 4.95
N GLU A 78 -3.36 -8.48 4.62
CA GLU A 78 -3.86 -8.68 3.24
C GLU A 78 -4.68 -7.48 2.75
N TRP A 79 -5.56 -6.94 3.61
CA TRP A 79 -6.41 -5.82 3.24
C TRP A 79 -5.62 -4.53 3.02
N LEU A 80 -4.66 -4.25 3.91
CA LEU A 80 -3.85 -3.03 3.89
C LEU A 80 -2.59 -3.14 3.03
N ALA A 81 -2.32 -4.27 2.39
CA ALA A 81 -1.17 -4.43 1.49
C ALA A 81 -1.09 -3.38 0.36
N ALA A 82 -2.22 -2.77 -0.02
CA ALA A 82 -2.29 -1.71 -1.02
C ALA A 82 -2.22 -0.29 -0.43
N ALA A 83 -2.27 -0.14 0.90
CA ALA A 83 -2.21 1.15 1.59
C ALA A 83 -0.75 1.53 1.84
N SER A 84 -0.26 2.59 1.19
CA SER A 84 1.15 2.98 1.25
C SER A 84 1.61 3.50 2.62
N ASN A 85 0.67 3.89 3.47
CA ASN A 85 0.90 4.37 4.83
C ASN A 85 0.76 3.26 5.90
N PHE A 86 0.54 2.00 5.52
CA PHE A 86 0.56 0.88 6.45
C PHE A 86 1.97 0.31 6.57
N ASP A 87 2.50 0.32 7.77
CA ASP A 87 3.86 -0.13 8.12
C ASP A 87 3.88 -1.45 8.92
N GLY A 88 2.72 -2.12 9.07
CA GLY A 88 2.55 -3.31 9.90
C GLY A 88 2.12 -2.99 11.34
N THR A 89 1.90 -1.73 11.69
CA THR A 89 1.45 -1.35 13.03
C THR A 89 -0.06 -1.27 13.10
N ILE A 90 -0.66 -1.93 14.11
CA ILE A 90 -2.03 -1.70 14.53
C ILE A 90 -1.96 -0.78 15.77
N ALA A 91 -2.47 0.45 15.65
CA ALA A 91 -2.48 1.42 16.73
C ALA A 91 -3.41 0.95 17.85
N ASP A 92 -2.86 0.65 19.02
CA ASP A 92 -3.63 0.20 20.18
C ASP A 92 -4.32 1.39 20.89
N ARG A 93 -5.64 1.30 21.04
CA ARG A 93 -6.52 2.24 21.71
C ARG A 93 -7.56 1.51 22.56
N THR A 94 -7.20 0.35 23.10
CA THR A 94 -8.09 -0.48 23.94
C THR A 94 -8.39 0.14 25.30
N ASP A 95 -7.65 1.16 25.69
CA ASP A 95 -7.77 1.88 26.96
C ASP A 95 -8.58 3.20 26.85
N THR A 96 -9.26 3.44 25.73
CA THR A 96 -10.01 4.67 25.47
C THR A 96 -11.48 4.42 25.15
N ASP A 97 -12.37 5.31 25.60
CA ASP A 97 -13.79 5.26 25.26
C ASP A 97 -14.06 5.73 23.82
N THR A 98 -13.16 6.58 23.28
CA THR A 98 -13.24 7.09 21.92
C THR A 98 -11.85 7.06 21.29
N ALA A 99 -11.78 6.51 20.08
CA ALA A 99 -10.56 6.47 19.27
C ALA A 99 -10.78 7.20 17.93
N THR A 100 -9.82 8.04 17.53
CA THR A 100 -9.94 8.85 16.31
C THR A 100 -9.12 8.28 15.16
N VAL A 101 -9.71 8.30 13.96
CA VAL A 101 -9.06 8.06 12.67
C VAL A 101 -9.24 9.31 11.80
N THR A 102 -8.18 9.85 11.26
CA THR A 102 -8.22 11.00 10.35
C THR A 102 -8.39 10.51 8.91
N ALA A 103 -9.35 11.08 8.17
CA ALA A 103 -9.59 10.82 6.75
C ALA A 103 -9.02 11.94 5.90
N GLY A 104 -8.23 11.60 4.86
CA GLY A 104 -7.55 12.58 4.00
C GLY A 104 -6.16 12.95 4.52
N VAL A 105 -5.43 11.99 5.09
CA VAL A 105 -4.01 12.18 5.41
C VAL A 105 -3.13 11.76 4.21
N GLU A 106 -1.87 12.20 4.23
CA GLU A 106 -0.88 11.84 3.20
C GLU A 106 -0.73 10.32 3.08
N GLY A 107 -0.80 9.83 1.85
CA GLY A 107 -0.62 8.44 1.48
C GLY A 107 -1.22 8.15 0.11
N ASN A 108 -0.79 7.04 -0.49
CA ASN A 108 -1.29 6.56 -1.78
C ASN A 108 -1.14 7.57 -2.95
N GLY A 109 -0.12 8.42 -2.88
CA GLY A 109 0.20 9.42 -3.91
C GLY A 109 -0.56 10.73 -3.81
N GLY A 110 -1.08 11.06 -2.64
CA GLY A 110 -1.79 12.29 -2.31
C GLY A 110 -2.39 12.18 -0.91
N GLU A 111 -3.43 12.95 -0.62
CA GLU A 111 -4.16 12.92 0.67
C GLU A 111 -5.25 11.82 0.65
N PHE A 112 -4.86 10.60 0.20
CA PHE A 112 -5.76 9.48 -0.03
C PHE A 112 -5.52 8.34 0.98
N ALA A 113 -5.38 8.68 2.26
CA ALA A 113 -5.18 7.68 3.31
C ALA A 113 -6.03 7.94 4.56
N PHE A 114 -6.16 6.92 5.40
CA PHE A 114 -6.67 7.00 6.77
C PHE A 114 -5.49 6.94 7.74
N GLY A 115 -5.51 7.77 8.78
CA GLY A 115 -4.46 7.81 9.79
C GLY A 115 -4.99 7.67 11.23
N PRO A 116 -4.66 6.58 11.95
CA PRO A 116 -3.89 5.42 11.53
C PRO A 116 -4.68 4.50 10.56
N PRO A 117 -4.01 3.75 9.68
CA PRO A 117 -4.69 2.84 8.76
C PRO A 117 -5.27 1.60 9.45
N ALA A 118 -4.69 1.18 10.57
CA ALA A 118 -5.17 0.07 11.39
C ALA A 118 -5.28 0.49 12.85
N LEU A 119 -6.41 0.20 13.48
CA LEU A 119 -6.74 0.56 14.85
C LEU A 119 -7.21 -0.69 15.61
N LYS A 120 -6.79 -0.82 16.88
CA LYS A 120 -7.30 -1.83 17.81
C LYS A 120 -8.01 -1.14 18.97
N VAL A 121 -9.23 -1.58 19.28
CA VAL A 121 -10.09 -1.01 20.31
C VAL A 121 -10.78 -2.12 21.11
N SER A 122 -11.29 -1.79 22.31
CA SER A 122 -12.19 -2.67 23.08
C SER A 122 -13.63 -2.60 22.54
N THR A 123 -14.45 -3.60 22.85
CA THR A 123 -15.91 -3.50 22.65
C THR A 123 -16.47 -2.27 23.35
N GLU A 124 -17.56 -1.71 22.85
CA GLU A 124 -18.22 -0.47 23.26
C GLU A 124 -17.39 0.81 23.06
N THR A 125 -16.18 0.71 22.49
CA THR A 125 -15.41 1.89 22.09
C THR A 125 -16.05 2.53 20.85
N THR A 126 -16.20 3.85 20.88
CA THR A 126 -16.62 4.64 19.73
C THR A 126 -15.41 5.00 18.87
N VAL A 127 -15.40 4.59 17.61
CA VAL A 127 -14.42 5.09 16.63
C VAL A 127 -15.01 6.28 15.91
N ARG A 128 -14.27 7.38 15.92
CA ARG A 128 -14.60 8.63 15.23
C ARG A 128 -13.67 8.81 14.05
N TRP A 129 -14.23 8.99 12.86
CA TRP A 129 -13.48 9.44 11.69
C TRP A 129 -13.66 10.93 11.53
N GLU A 130 -12.56 11.68 11.35
CA GLU A 130 -12.52 13.11 11.17
C GLU A 130 -11.89 13.47 9.83
N TRP A 131 -12.53 14.35 9.06
CA TRP A 131 -12.06 14.77 7.74
C TRP A 131 -11.10 15.96 7.84
N THR A 132 -9.98 15.87 7.11
CA THR A 132 -9.02 17.00 6.98
C THR A 132 -9.51 18.06 6.01
N GLY A 133 -10.42 17.73 5.10
CA GLY A 133 -10.79 18.57 3.95
C GLY A 133 -9.89 18.38 2.74
N GLU A 134 -8.80 17.65 2.87
CA GLU A 134 -7.81 17.44 1.82
C GLU A 134 -8.10 16.15 1.00
N GLY A 135 -7.53 16.06 -0.23
CA GLY A 135 -7.70 14.88 -1.10
C GLY A 135 -9.09 14.75 -1.76
N GLY A 136 -9.95 15.76 -1.58
CA GLY A 136 -11.31 15.77 -2.12
C GLY A 136 -12.31 14.96 -1.27
N PRO A 137 -13.45 14.51 -1.84
CA PRO A 137 -14.49 13.85 -1.06
C PRO A 137 -14.08 12.44 -0.61
N HIS A 138 -14.28 12.15 0.68
CA HIS A 138 -14.04 10.83 1.28
C HIS A 138 -15.31 10.28 1.94
N ASN A 139 -15.36 8.97 2.08
CA ASN A 139 -16.35 8.27 2.89
C ASN A 139 -15.74 7.03 3.57
N ILE A 140 -16.48 6.50 4.53
CA ILE A 140 -16.14 5.29 5.29
C ILE A 140 -17.16 4.22 4.95
N VAL A 141 -16.75 3.21 4.17
CA VAL A 141 -17.66 2.14 3.74
C VAL A 141 -17.03 0.78 4.03
N SER A 142 -17.77 -0.07 4.72
CA SER A 142 -17.35 -1.44 5.02
C SER A 142 -16.99 -2.24 3.75
N LYS A 143 -16.06 -3.18 3.90
CA LYS A 143 -15.86 -4.27 2.95
C LYS A 143 -17.02 -5.29 3.12
N GLY A 144 -17.89 -5.41 2.12
CA GLY A 144 -19.07 -6.28 2.20
C GLY A 144 -20.20 -5.68 3.06
N ASP A 145 -20.95 -6.53 3.74
CA ASP A 145 -22.16 -6.16 4.49
C ASP A 145 -21.89 -5.68 5.93
N GLY A 146 -20.76 -5.01 6.17
CA GLY A 146 -20.42 -4.50 7.49
C GLY A 146 -21.17 -3.21 7.88
N PRO A 147 -21.01 -2.74 9.13
CA PRO A 147 -21.83 -1.68 9.73
C PRO A 147 -21.47 -0.26 9.28
N LEU A 148 -20.32 -0.05 8.62
CA LEU A 148 -19.85 1.29 8.29
C LEU A 148 -20.37 1.75 6.92
N ASN A 149 -21.04 2.91 6.91
CA ASN A 149 -21.55 3.53 5.69
C ASN A 149 -21.81 5.03 5.91
N SER A 150 -20.76 5.86 5.73
CA SER A 150 -20.91 7.31 5.81
C SER A 150 -21.27 7.92 4.44
N GLU A 151 -21.75 9.16 4.47
CA GLU A 151 -21.87 9.98 3.27
C GLU A 151 -20.50 10.33 2.67
N LEU A 152 -20.49 10.70 1.39
CA LEU A 152 -19.31 11.18 0.69
C LEU A 152 -19.19 12.69 0.91
N VAL A 153 -18.16 13.12 1.66
CA VAL A 153 -17.99 14.49 2.14
C VAL A 153 -16.55 14.96 1.91
N ALA A 154 -16.37 16.25 1.59
CA ALA A 154 -15.06 16.90 1.43
C ALA A 154 -14.76 17.96 2.50
N GLU A 155 -15.72 18.24 3.37
CA GLU A 155 -15.64 19.38 4.30
C GLU A 155 -14.73 19.05 5.48
N GLU A 156 -13.77 19.95 5.77
CA GLU A 156 -12.90 19.89 6.96
C GLU A 156 -13.72 19.89 8.25
N GLY A 157 -13.31 19.06 9.19
CA GLY A 157 -13.97 18.94 10.49
C GLY A 157 -15.27 18.14 10.47
N ASN A 158 -15.69 17.60 9.31
CA ASN A 158 -16.80 16.64 9.29
C ASN A 158 -16.41 15.39 10.06
N THR A 159 -17.40 14.75 10.72
CA THR A 159 -17.18 13.54 11.51
C THR A 159 -18.19 12.46 11.19
N TYR A 160 -17.75 11.21 11.32
CA TYR A 160 -18.59 10.02 11.32
C TYR A 160 -18.20 9.15 12.51
N GLU A 161 -19.16 8.61 13.22
CA GLU A 161 -18.92 7.79 14.41
C GLU A 161 -19.60 6.43 14.33
N HIS A 162 -18.95 5.42 14.88
CA HIS A 162 -19.56 4.10 15.07
C HIS A 162 -19.02 3.46 16.35
N THR A 163 -19.93 2.92 17.18
CA THR A 163 -19.59 2.15 18.38
C THR A 163 -19.65 0.66 18.08
N PHE A 164 -18.56 -0.04 18.34
CA PHE A 164 -18.44 -1.47 18.04
C PHE A 164 -18.82 -2.29 19.27
N ALA A 165 -19.97 -2.99 19.19
CA ALA A 165 -20.46 -3.85 20.29
C ALA A 165 -19.91 -5.28 20.24
N GLU A 166 -19.44 -5.74 19.07
CA GLU A 166 -18.98 -7.13 18.88
C GLU A 166 -17.50 -7.17 18.54
N THR A 167 -16.79 -8.19 19.06
CA THR A 167 -15.40 -8.46 18.70
C THR A 167 -15.29 -8.87 17.24
N GLY A 168 -14.19 -8.48 16.58
CA GLY A 168 -13.97 -8.82 15.18
C GLY A 168 -13.01 -7.91 14.46
N THR A 169 -12.81 -8.17 13.17
CA THR A 169 -11.98 -7.33 12.29
C THR A 169 -12.87 -6.68 11.24
N TYR A 170 -13.02 -5.37 11.33
CA TYR A 170 -13.88 -4.55 10.50
C TYR A 170 -13.04 -3.82 9.44
N LEU A 171 -13.14 -4.26 8.21
CA LEU A 171 -12.41 -3.70 7.08
C LEU A 171 -13.25 -2.65 6.36
N TYR A 172 -12.64 -1.51 6.02
CA TYR A 172 -13.34 -0.42 5.34
C TYR A 172 -12.45 0.29 4.31
N SER A 173 -13.05 1.10 3.47
CA SER A 173 -12.35 1.90 2.47
C SER A 173 -13.12 3.18 2.13
N CYS A 174 -12.43 4.13 1.55
CA CYS A 174 -13.07 5.22 0.81
C CYS A 174 -13.49 4.71 -0.57
N LYS A 175 -14.78 4.75 -0.90
CA LYS A 175 -15.31 4.17 -2.15
C LYS A 175 -14.65 4.72 -3.42
N PRO A 176 -14.50 6.05 -3.62
CA PRO A 176 -13.79 6.59 -4.79
C PRO A 176 -12.30 6.30 -4.81
N HIS A 177 -11.63 6.22 -3.66
CA HIS A 177 -10.17 6.11 -3.58
C HIS A 177 -9.65 4.71 -3.20
N LYS A 178 -10.54 3.71 -3.08
CA LYS A 178 -10.17 2.31 -2.78
C LYS A 178 -9.14 1.75 -3.75
N GLY A 179 -9.26 2.08 -5.04
CA GLY A 179 -8.33 1.65 -6.09
C GLY A 179 -6.94 2.24 -5.96
N LEU A 180 -6.80 3.40 -5.30
CA LEU A 180 -5.53 4.04 -4.98
C LEU A 180 -4.88 3.47 -3.72
N GLY A 181 -5.64 2.73 -2.88
CA GLY A 181 -5.15 2.18 -1.62
C GLY A 181 -5.74 2.83 -0.36
N MET A 182 -6.75 3.71 -0.47
CA MET A 182 -7.40 4.31 0.70
C MET A 182 -8.29 3.30 1.41
N ARG A 183 -7.67 2.55 2.32
CA ARG A 183 -8.25 1.44 3.09
C ARG A 183 -7.91 1.58 4.56
N GLY A 184 -8.77 1.05 5.41
CA GLY A 184 -8.56 0.99 6.85
C GLY A 184 -9.11 -0.28 7.48
N ALA A 185 -8.71 -0.53 8.73
CA ALA A 185 -9.16 -1.66 9.52
C ALA A 185 -9.35 -1.26 10.99
N VAL A 186 -10.41 -1.78 11.61
CA VAL A 186 -10.62 -1.74 13.08
C VAL A 186 -10.67 -3.17 13.59
N VAL A 187 -9.80 -3.49 14.53
CA VAL A 187 -9.79 -4.76 15.27
C VAL A 187 -10.43 -4.51 16.63
N VAL A 188 -11.48 -5.22 16.95
CA VAL A 188 -12.23 -5.11 18.21
C VAL A 188 -11.98 -6.35 19.04
N GLU A 189 -11.52 -6.18 20.30
CA GLU A 189 -11.22 -7.24 21.28
C GLU A 189 -12.14 -7.16 22.50
#